data_d030cf3f9a97d8414fd37213ad3563c7
#
_entry.id   d030cf3f9a97d8414fd37213ad3563c7
#
_cell.length_a   1.000
_cell.length_b   1.000
_cell.length_c   1.000
_cell.angle_alpha   90.00
_cell.angle_beta   90.00
_cell.angle_gamma   90.00
#
_symmetry.space_group_name_H-M   'P 1'
#
loop_
_entity.id
_entity.type
_entity.pdbx_description
1 polymer ?
#
loop_
_entity_poly.entity_id
_entity_poly.type
_entity_poly.pdbx_seq_one_letter_code
_entity_poly.pdbx_strand_id
1 'polypeptide(L)'
;MAKDLNKALEAVEMTYGQIKEIADSMLAGPFEEPNRIVEFIQYNVESMSIDMLRDSILKLQLAVYSLSELRDRSGIKATCAEAIRKEAYAANYIGQDGTAGVKDSNTTLAISENIVAQCLYDLVASLVKTKVDMCLRLIDSLKSILMSRMQEAKFMQISTAADGSSPYVQATRQILNE
;
A
#
# COMPACT_ATOMS: atom_id res chain seq x y z
N MET A 1 9.25 -39.61 -3.60
CA MET A 1 9.39 -38.27 -4.23
C MET A 1 8.12 -37.43 -4.21
N ALA A 2 7.01 -37.81 -4.88
CA ALA A 2 5.78 -36.97 -4.87
C ALA A 2 5.16 -36.79 -3.47
N LYS A 3 5.11 -37.81 -2.63
CA LYS A 3 4.61 -37.74 -1.24
C LYS A 3 5.47 -36.83 -0.35
N ASP A 4 6.76 -36.83 -0.54
CA ASP A 4 7.69 -36.04 0.27
C ASP A 4 7.64 -34.57 -0.14
N LEU A 5 7.42 -34.30 -1.45
CA LEU A 5 7.21 -32.94 -1.96
C LEU A 5 5.91 -32.35 -1.41
N ASN A 6 4.81 -33.12 -1.40
CA ASN A 6 3.54 -32.63 -0.86
C ASN A 6 3.63 -32.28 0.64
N LYS A 7 4.31 -33.12 1.44
CA LYS A 7 4.56 -32.80 2.87
C LYS A 7 5.40 -31.54 3.05
N ALA A 8 6.41 -31.35 2.20
CA ALA A 8 7.23 -30.14 2.25
C ALA A 8 6.42 -28.89 1.88
N LEU A 9 5.55 -28.98 0.87
CA LEU A 9 4.65 -27.89 0.49
C LEU A 9 3.65 -27.57 1.60
N GLU A 10 3.03 -28.58 2.22
CA GLU A 10 2.13 -28.40 3.37
C GLU A 10 2.83 -27.69 4.55
N ALA A 11 4.06 -28.08 4.85
CA ALA A 11 4.85 -27.43 5.90
C ALA A 11 5.16 -25.97 5.59
N VAL A 12 5.49 -25.64 4.32
CA VAL A 12 5.71 -24.26 3.86
C VAL A 12 4.44 -23.44 4.00
N GLU A 13 3.30 -23.96 3.54
CA GLU A 13 2.01 -23.26 3.62
C GLU A 13 1.61 -23.00 5.07
N MET A 14 1.80 -23.97 5.96
CA MET A 14 1.49 -23.82 7.39
C MET A 14 2.39 -22.74 8.03
N THR A 15 3.69 -22.76 7.76
CA THR A 15 4.64 -21.77 8.29
C THR A 15 4.34 -20.38 7.74
N TYR A 16 4.08 -20.26 6.44
CA TYR A 16 3.68 -18.99 5.81
C TYR A 16 2.38 -18.46 6.43
N GLY A 17 1.38 -19.31 6.64
CA GLY A 17 0.12 -18.95 7.27
C GLY A 17 0.32 -18.34 8.66
N GLN A 18 1.16 -18.94 9.49
CA GLN A 18 1.50 -18.42 10.83
C GLN A 18 2.22 -17.07 10.76
N ILE A 19 3.22 -16.96 9.90
CA ILE A 19 3.96 -15.70 9.72
C ILE A 19 3.02 -14.59 9.23
N LYS A 20 2.14 -14.92 8.28
CA LYS A 20 1.15 -13.97 7.75
C LYS A 20 0.16 -13.51 8.81
N GLU A 21 -0.37 -14.42 9.63
CA GLU A 21 -1.30 -14.09 10.73
C GLU A 21 -0.66 -13.10 11.73
N ILE A 22 0.60 -13.35 12.09
CA ILE A 22 1.36 -12.44 12.96
C ILE A 22 1.55 -11.08 12.28
N ALA A 23 1.96 -11.06 11.01
CA ALA A 23 2.15 -9.82 10.25
C ALA A 23 0.85 -9.02 10.13
N ASP A 24 -0.26 -9.67 9.82
CA ASP A 24 -1.58 -9.04 9.74
C ASP A 24 -2.02 -8.47 11.10
N SER A 25 -1.76 -9.18 12.19
CA SER A 25 -2.02 -8.69 13.56
C SER A 25 -1.19 -7.44 13.89
N MET A 26 0.09 -7.42 13.50
CA MET A 26 0.97 -6.26 13.70
C MET A 26 0.54 -5.03 12.91
N LEU A 27 -0.11 -5.23 11.76
CA LEU A 27 -0.49 -4.17 10.82
C LEU A 27 -1.98 -3.78 10.91
N ALA A 28 -2.80 -4.52 11.65
CA ALA A 28 -4.24 -4.29 11.76
C ALA A 28 -4.55 -2.84 12.17
N GLY A 29 -3.99 -2.37 13.29
CA GLY A 29 -4.17 -1.00 13.75
C GLY A 29 -3.65 0.07 12.78
N PRO A 30 -2.37 0.00 12.34
CA PRO A 30 -1.82 0.95 11.38
C PRO A 30 -2.55 1.02 10.03
N PHE A 31 -3.20 -0.07 9.61
CA PHE A 31 -3.91 -0.13 8.33
C PHE A 31 -5.41 0.19 8.42
N GLU A 32 -5.97 0.30 9.62
CA GLU A 32 -7.40 0.53 9.83
C GLU A 32 -7.90 1.77 9.11
N GLU A 33 -7.31 2.93 9.41
CA GLU A 33 -7.72 4.22 8.81
C GLU A 33 -7.47 4.27 7.30
N PRO A 34 -6.29 3.89 6.76
CA PRO A 34 -6.10 3.78 5.32
C PRO A 34 -7.09 2.85 4.63
N ASN A 35 -7.44 1.71 5.22
CA ASN A 35 -8.41 0.78 4.65
C ASN A 35 -9.80 1.42 4.60
N ARG A 36 -10.24 2.05 5.68
CA ARG A 36 -11.55 2.72 5.76
C ARG A 36 -11.69 3.82 4.69
N ILE A 37 -10.63 4.60 4.47
CA ILE A 37 -10.64 5.65 3.43
C ILE A 37 -10.72 5.03 2.04
N VAL A 38 -9.93 3.98 1.77
CA VAL A 38 -9.93 3.27 0.49
C VAL A 38 -11.30 2.66 0.19
N GLU A 39 -11.91 1.98 1.16
CA GLU A 39 -13.25 1.41 1.03
C GLU A 39 -14.29 2.49 0.75
N PHE A 40 -14.27 3.59 1.49
CA PHE A 40 -15.19 4.71 1.24
C PHE A 40 -15.08 5.23 -0.18
N ILE A 41 -13.86 5.40 -0.71
CA ILE A 41 -13.62 5.86 -2.08
C ILE A 41 -14.13 4.83 -3.09
N GLN A 42 -13.84 3.55 -2.91
CA GLN A 42 -14.27 2.49 -3.82
C GLN A 42 -15.79 2.45 -4.02
N TYR A 43 -16.56 2.64 -2.94
CA TYR A 43 -18.02 2.62 -3.01
C TYR A 43 -18.65 3.91 -3.51
N ASN A 44 -17.95 5.04 -3.43
CA ASN A 44 -18.59 6.36 -3.64
C ASN A 44 -17.97 7.18 -4.77
N VAL A 45 -16.86 6.78 -5.38
CA VAL A 45 -16.06 7.62 -6.30
C VAL A 45 -16.87 8.22 -7.45
N GLU A 46 -17.87 7.48 -7.98
CA GLU A 46 -18.72 7.96 -9.08
C GLU A 46 -19.64 9.09 -8.65
N SER A 47 -20.14 9.08 -7.42
CA SER A 47 -21.10 10.05 -6.86
C SER A 47 -20.43 11.18 -6.08
N MET A 48 -19.11 11.14 -5.85
CA MET A 48 -18.40 12.14 -5.05
C MET A 48 -18.44 13.52 -5.70
N SER A 49 -18.74 14.55 -4.92
CA SER A 49 -18.58 15.94 -5.32
C SER A 49 -17.08 16.32 -5.43
N ILE A 50 -16.78 17.46 -6.06
CA ILE A 50 -15.42 18.02 -6.15
C ILE A 50 -14.81 18.18 -4.74
N ASP A 51 -15.58 18.65 -3.77
CA ASP A 51 -15.08 18.86 -2.41
C ASP A 51 -14.85 17.53 -1.67
N MET A 52 -15.71 16.53 -1.86
CA MET A 52 -15.49 15.18 -1.34
C MET A 52 -14.23 14.53 -1.92
N LEU A 53 -13.95 14.73 -3.21
CA LEU A 53 -12.72 14.24 -3.84
C LEU A 53 -11.48 14.92 -3.23
N ARG A 54 -11.51 16.24 -3.02
CA ARG A 54 -10.42 16.98 -2.37
C ARG A 54 -10.17 16.51 -0.94
N ASP A 55 -11.23 16.35 -0.16
CA ASP A 55 -11.14 15.84 1.21
C ASP A 55 -10.57 14.42 1.27
N SER A 56 -11.00 13.54 0.37
CA SER A 56 -10.48 12.17 0.28
C SER A 56 -9.01 12.11 -0.12
N ILE A 57 -8.58 12.97 -1.06
CA ILE A 57 -7.16 13.10 -1.42
C ILE A 57 -6.35 13.54 -0.21
N LEU A 58 -6.82 14.54 0.53
CA LEU A 58 -6.12 15.04 1.73
C LEU A 58 -6.01 13.97 2.80
N LYS A 59 -7.10 13.24 3.10
CA LYS A 59 -7.11 12.14 4.07
C LYS A 59 -6.14 11.03 3.69
N LEU A 60 -6.10 10.64 2.40
CA LEU A 60 -5.13 9.66 1.91
C LEU A 60 -3.69 10.16 2.03
N GLN A 61 -3.42 11.44 1.76
CA GLN A 61 -2.08 12.01 1.92
C GLN A 61 -1.62 11.97 3.38
N LEU A 62 -2.50 12.27 4.33
CA LEU A 62 -2.21 12.16 5.77
C LEU A 62 -1.95 10.70 6.18
N ALA A 63 -2.76 9.75 5.66
CA ALA A 63 -2.53 8.33 5.89
C ALA A 63 -1.18 7.86 5.32
N VAL A 64 -0.82 8.29 4.12
CA VAL A 64 0.50 7.99 3.50
C VAL A 64 1.64 8.55 4.34
N TYR A 65 1.49 9.76 4.89
CA TYR A 65 2.51 10.32 5.78
C TYR A 65 2.77 9.43 7.01
N SER A 66 1.71 9.00 7.70
CA SER A 66 1.81 8.08 8.85
C SER A 66 2.38 6.72 8.45
N LEU A 67 1.95 6.16 7.30
CA LEU A 67 2.46 4.89 6.79
C LEU A 67 3.93 4.98 6.34
N SER A 68 4.40 6.15 5.91
CA SER A 68 5.81 6.34 5.51
C SER A 68 6.75 6.18 6.70
N GLU A 69 6.39 6.69 7.87
CA GLU A 69 7.15 6.45 9.10
C GLU A 69 7.17 4.95 9.46
N LEU A 70 6.02 4.28 9.36
CA LEU A 70 5.93 2.84 9.59
C LEU A 70 6.77 2.04 8.58
N ARG A 71 6.77 2.46 7.30
CA ARG A 71 7.60 1.84 6.24
C ARG A 71 9.08 1.90 6.60
N ASP A 72 9.55 3.08 7.00
CA ASP A 72 10.97 3.26 7.32
C ASP A 72 11.36 2.45 8.57
N ARG A 73 10.52 2.44 9.62
CA ARG A 73 10.72 1.61 10.81
C ARG A 73 10.71 0.12 10.50
N SER A 74 9.79 -0.36 9.67
CA SER A 74 9.71 -1.78 9.31
C SER A 74 10.89 -2.20 8.43
N GLY A 75 11.36 -1.33 7.52
CA GLY A 75 12.58 -1.55 6.76
C GLY A 75 13.82 -1.69 7.63
N ILE A 76 13.97 -0.82 8.64
CA ILE A 76 15.07 -0.93 9.61
C ILE A 76 14.99 -2.25 10.39
N LYS A 77 13.80 -2.65 10.85
CA LYS A 77 13.62 -3.93 11.55
C LYS A 77 13.97 -5.13 10.69
N ALA A 78 13.60 -5.14 9.41
CA ALA A 78 13.97 -6.18 8.46
C ALA A 78 15.51 -6.27 8.30
N THR A 79 16.19 -5.14 8.14
CA THR A 79 17.65 -5.08 8.07
C THR A 79 18.31 -5.57 9.37
N CYS A 80 17.78 -5.21 10.53
CA CYS A 80 18.28 -5.70 11.81
C CYS A 80 18.10 -7.22 11.95
N ALA A 81 16.93 -7.75 11.58
CA ALA A 81 16.68 -9.20 11.62
C ALA A 81 17.61 -9.97 10.71
N GLU A 82 17.91 -9.45 9.51
CA GLU A 82 18.91 -10.03 8.60
C GLU A 82 20.31 -10.03 9.24
N ALA A 83 20.72 -8.92 9.86
CA ALA A 83 22.03 -8.82 10.52
C ALA A 83 22.14 -9.82 11.68
N ILE A 84 21.12 -9.89 12.55
CA ILE A 84 21.08 -10.84 13.66
C ILE A 84 21.15 -12.29 13.16
N ARG A 85 20.43 -12.63 12.08
CA ARG A 85 20.51 -13.97 11.48
C ARG A 85 21.91 -14.29 10.97
N LYS A 86 22.57 -13.34 10.29
CA LYS A 86 23.94 -13.51 9.78
C LYS A 86 24.94 -13.71 10.92
N GLU A 87 24.81 -12.94 11.99
CA GLU A 87 25.67 -13.05 13.18
C GLU A 87 25.44 -14.39 13.89
N ALA A 88 24.18 -14.79 14.10
CA ALA A 88 23.84 -16.08 14.69
C ALA A 88 24.37 -17.25 13.84
N TYR A 89 24.29 -17.15 12.51
CA TYR A 89 24.86 -18.14 11.59
C TYR A 89 26.38 -18.23 11.78
N ALA A 90 27.10 -17.13 11.74
CA ALA A 90 28.55 -17.11 11.88
C ALA A 90 29.01 -17.70 13.23
N ALA A 91 28.35 -17.29 14.33
CA ALA A 91 28.66 -17.78 15.67
C ALA A 91 28.43 -19.30 15.81
N ASN A 92 27.30 -19.81 15.30
CA ASN A 92 26.99 -21.23 15.38
C ASN A 92 27.88 -22.06 14.44
N TYR A 93 28.20 -21.56 13.24
CA TYR A 93 29.02 -22.30 12.28
C TYR A 93 30.46 -22.58 12.80
N ILE A 94 31.04 -21.64 13.54
CA ILE A 94 32.39 -21.78 14.15
C ILE A 94 32.36 -22.90 15.20
N GLY A 95 31.29 -23.06 15.96
CA GLY A 95 31.14 -24.08 17.01
C GLY A 95 30.76 -25.48 16.52
N GLN A 96 30.54 -25.69 15.22
CA GLN A 96 30.16 -27.00 14.69
C GLN A 96 31.36 -27.84 14.31
N ASP A 97 31.27 -29.15 14.54
CA ASP A 97 32.23 -30.16 14.08
C ASP A 97 31.74 -30.86 12.80
N GLY A 98 32.63 -31.38 12.00
CA GLY A 98 32.32 -32.15 10.81
C GLY A 98 32.72 -31.51 9.48
N THR A 99 32.17 -32.06 8.40
CA THR A 99 32.36 -31.49 7.04
C THR A 99 31.59 -30.22 6.85
N ALA A 100 31.96 -29.39 5.86
CA ALA A 100 31.30 -28.12 5.59
C ALA A 100 29.76 -28.26 5.43
N GLY A 101 29.28 -29.31 4.72
CA GLY A 101 27.85 -29.55 4.53
C GLY A 101 27.13 -29.94 5.82
N VAL A 102 27.78 -30.70 6.72
CA VAL A 102 27.21 -31.06 8.03
C VAL A 102 27.15 -29.81 8.92
N LYS A 103 28.19 -29.02 8.95
CA LYS A 103 28.25 -27.74 9.69
C LYS A 103 27.12 -26.79 9.24
N ASP A 104 26.96 -26.63 7.93
CA ASP A 104 25.93 -25.76 7.35
C ASP A 104 24.53 -26.21 7.76
N SER A 105 24.21 -27.51 7.61
CA SER A 105 22.92 -28.07 7.99
C SER A 105 22.60 -27.88 9.47
N ASN A 106 23.57 -28.19 10.35
CA ASN A 106 23.39 -28.04 11.79
C ASN A 106 23.24 -26.59 12.21
N THR A 107 24.03 -25.68 11.61
CA THR A 107 23.92 -24.24 11.85
C THR A 107 22.55 -23.71 11.42
N THR A 108 22.10 -24.08 10.24
CA THR A 108 20.77 -23.64 9.74
C THR A 108 19.63 -24.12 10.68
N LEU A 109 19.69 -25.33 11.19
CA LEU A 109 18.75 -25.83 12.18
C LEU A 109 18.82 -25.02 13.48
N ALA A 110 20.02 -24.73 13.98
CA ALA A 110 20.22 -23.97 15.23
C ALA A 110 19.70 -22.53 15.17
N ILE A 111 19.68 -21.93 13.99
CA ILE A 111 19.21 -20.54 13.78
C ILE A 111 17.82 -20.45 13.17
N SER A 112 17.03 -21.53 13.16
CA SER A 112 15.70 -21.57 12.51
C SER A 112 14.77 -20.46 12.97
N GLU A 113 14.75 -20.12 14.26
CA GLU A 113 13.96 -19.02 14.81
C GLU A 113 14.39 -17.64 14.24
N ASN A 114 15.68 -17.43 14.05
CA ASN A 114 16.18 -16.18 13.43
C ASN A 114 15.78 -16.08 11.96
N ILE A 115 15.73 -17.19 11.25
CA ILE A 115 15.25 -17.25 9.87
C ILE A 115 13.75 -16.90 9.81
N VAL A 116 12.92 -17.48 10.68
CA VAL A 116 11.50 -17.16 10.75
C VAL A 116 11.28 -15.70 11.14
N ALA A 117 12.03 -15.17 12.09
CA ALA A 117 11.95 -13.77 12.47
C ALA A 117 12.32 -12.82 11.31
N GLN A 118 13.35 -13.14 10.54
CA GLN A 118 13.69 -12.38 9.34
C GLN A 118 12.54 -12.42 8.32
N CYS A 119 12.01 -13.60 8.00
CA CYS A 119 10.88 -13.74 7.08
C CYS A 119 9.66 -12.90 7.51
N LEU A 120 9.36 -12.87 8.81
CA LEU A 120 8.28 -12.05 9.35
C LEU A 120 8.52 -10.55 9.11
N TYR A 121 9.71 -10.04 9.45
CA TYR A 121 9.98 -8.61 9.28
C TYR A 121 10.10 -8.21 7.81
N ASP A 122 10.61 -9.08 6.95
CA ASP A 122 10.64 -8.87 5.49
C ASP A 122 9.20 -8.79 4.93
N LEU A 123 8.30 -9.68 5.38
CA LEU A 123 6.89 -9.65 4.99
C LEU A 123 6.21 -8.36 5.47
N VAL A 124 6.40 -7.98 6.74
CA VAL A 124 5.84 -6.74 7.30
C VAL A 124 6.31 -5.52 6.50
N ALA A 125 7.61 -5.41 6.22
CA ALA A 125 8.17 -4.30 5.43
C ALA A 125 7.59 -4.26 4.02
N SER A 126 7.44 -5.41 3.37
CA SER A 126 6.83 -5.55 2.04
C SER A 126 5.36 -5.13 2.02
N LEU A 127 4.57 -5.57 3.01
CA LEU A 127 3.14 -5.21 3.12
C LEU A 127 2.95 -3.71 3.33
N VAL A 128 3.75 -3.08 4.21
CA VAL A 128 3.69 -1.63 4.43
C VAL A 128 4.06 -0.86 3.18
N LYS A 129 5.14 -1.25 2.50
CA LYS A 129 5.55 -0.64 1.23
C LYS A 129 4.43 -0.73 0.18
N THR A 130 3.87 -1.93 0.00
CA THR A 130 2.76 -2.16 -0.94
C THR A 130 1.56 -1.28 -0.62
N LYS A 131 1.21 -1.13 0.67
CA LYS A 131 0.10 -0.28 1.09
C LYS A 131 0.32 1.20 0.79
N VAL A 132 1.54 1.70 1.05
CA VAL A 132 1.93 3.08 0.69
C VAL A 132 1.81 3.29 -0.83
N ASP A 133 2.37 2.38 -1.64
CA ASP A 133 2.33 2.48 -3.09
C ASP A 133 0.89 2.44 -3.64
N MET A 134 0.02 1.60 -3.07
CA MET A 134 -1.40 1.56 -3.42
C MET A 134 -2.11 2.88 -3.10
N CYS A 135 -1.89 3.46 -1.92
CA CYS A 135 -2.48 4.74 -1.55
C CYS A 135 -2.00 5.88 -2.47
N LEU A 136 -0.71 5.91 -2.82
CA LEU A 136 -0.16 6.92 -3.75
C LEU A 136 -0.80 6.82 -5.14
N ARG A 137 -0.93 5.61 -5.70
CA ARG A 137 -1.61 5.40 -6.98
C ARG A 137 -3.08 5.82 -6.93
N LEU A 138 -3.77 5.56 -5.82
CA LEU A 138 -5.15 5.98 -5.66
C LEU A 138 -5.27 7.51 -5.60
N ILE A 139 -4.35 8.19 -4.90
CA ILE A 139 -4.27 9.67 -4.88
C ILE A 139 -4.13 10.23 -6.30
N ASP A 140 -3.26 9.66 -7.11
CA ASP A 140 -3.04 10.13 -8.48
C ASP A 140 -4.27 9.88 -9.38
N SER A 141 -4.95 8.75 -9.20
CA SER A 141 -6.22 8.47 -9.88
C SER A 141 -7.31 9.48 -9.49
N LEU A 142 -7.45 9.77 -8.19
CA LEU A 142 -8.42 10.76 -7.70
C LEU A 142 -8.13 12.18 -8.19
N LYS A 143 -6.85 12.58 -8.27
CA LYS A 143 -6.46 13.87 -8.86
C LYS A 143 -6.87 13.96 -10.33
N SER A 144 -6.71 12.89 -11.10
CA SER A 144 -7.14 12.84 -12.50
C SER A 144 -8.65 13.01 -12.64
N ILE A 145 -9.45 12.31 -11.81
CA ILE A 145 -10.91 12.45 -11.76
C ILE A 145 -11.31 13.88 -11.37
N LEU A 146 -10.67 14.42 -10.34
CA LEU A 146 -10.92 15.80 -9.88
C LEU A 146 -10.68 16.82 -11.00
N MET A 147 -9.56 16.69 -11.72
CA MET A 147 -9.23 17.59 -12.84
C MET A 147 -10.26 17.50 -13.96
N SER A 148 -10.70 16.30 -14.34
CA SER A 148 -11.76 16.10 -15.34
C SER A 148 -13.05 16.81 -14.93
N ARG A 149 -13.53 16.58 -13.70
CA ARG A 149 -14.76 17.21 -13.19
C ARG A 149 -14.68 18.74 -13.08
N MET A 150 -13.49 19.26 -12.71
CA MET A 150 -13.27 20.70 -12.69
C MET A 150 -13.32 21.31 -14.10
N GLN A 151 -12.82 20.60 -15.12
CA GLN A 151 -12.90 21.03 -16.51
C GLN A 151 -14.35 21.01 -17.00
N GLU A 152 -15.08 19.93 -16.76
CA GLU A 152 -16.51 19.82 -17.09
C GLU A 152 -17.34 20.95 -16.45
N ALA A 153 -17.10 21.24 -15.16
CA ALA A 153 -17.79 22.34 -14.47
C ALA A 153 -17.48 23.72 -15.11
N LYS A 154 -16.22 23.94 -15.53
CA LYS A 154 -15.85 25.17 -16.25
C LYS A 154 -16.54 25.28 -17.61
N PHE A 155 -16.59 24.17 -18.37
CA PHE A 155 -17.30 24.18 -19.66
C PHE A 155 -18.78 24.44 -19.51
N MET A 156 -19.45 23.86 -18.49
CA MET A 156 -20.86 24.13 -18.20
C MET A 156 -21.09 25.62 -17.83
N GLN A 157 -20.21 26.23 -17.04
CA GLN A 157 -20.31 27.65 -16.71
C GLN A 157 -20.14 28.56 -17.94
N ILE A 158 -19.22 28.21 -18.86
CA ILE A 158 -19.01 28.96 -20.09
C ILE A 158 -20.24 28.81 -21.02
N SER A 159 -20.82 27.60 -21.15
CA SER A 159 -21.98 27.38 -22.00
C SER A 159 -23.23 28.11 -21.48
N THR A 160 -23.47 28.08 -20.16
CA THR A 160 -24.58 28.83 -19.55
C THR A 160 -24.39 30.33 -19.64
N ALA A 161 -23.16 30.84 -19.58
CA ALA A 161 -22.85 32.24 -19.78
C ALA A 161 -23.03 32.66 -21.27
N ALA A 162 -22.74 31.75 -22.20
CA ALA A 162 -22.95 31.99 -23.64
C ALA A 162 -24.43 31.98 -24.04
N ASP A 163 -25.25 31.12 -23.41
CA ASP A 163 -26.70 31.07 -23.68
C ASP A 163 -27.53 32.20 -23.00
N GLY A 164 -26.96 32.82 -21.96
CA GLY A 164 -27.70 33.74 -21.10
C GLY A 164 -27.48 35.21 -21.26
N SER A 165 -26.35 35.68 -21.79
CA SER A 165 -26.08 37.14 -21.78
C SER A 165 -24.87 37.55 -22.57
N SER A 166 -24.81 37.31 -23.87
CA SER A 166 -24.00 38.18 -24.70
C SER A 166 -24.79 39.46 -24.89
N PRO A 167 -24.27 40.66 -24.50
CA PRO A 167 -24.89 41.95 -24.80
C PRO A 167 -25.21 42.09 -26.28
N TYR A 168 -24.44 41.44 -27.13
CA TYR A 168 -24.63 41.39 -28.59
C TYR A 168 -25.91 40.61 -28.99
N VAL A 169 -26.25 39.50 -28.31
CA VAL A 169 -27.45 38.71 -28.63
C VAL A 169 -28.72 39.48 -28.16
N GLN A 170 -28.66 40.17 -27.04
CA GLN A 170 -29.77 41.01 -26.57
C GLN A 170 -30.00 42.23 -27.49
N ALA A 171 -28.93 42.89 -27.94
CA ALA A 171 -29.02 44.00 -28.88
C ALA A 171 -29.57 43.57 -30.25
N THR A 172 -29.20 42.40 -30.73
CA THR A 172 -29.69 41.86 -32.02
C THR A 172 -31.18 41.46 -31.93
N ARG A 173 -31.62 40.94 -30.77
CA ARG A 173 -33.06 40.64 -30.53
C ARG A 173 -33.91 41.91 -30.41
N GLN A 174 -33.38 43.00 -29.89
CA GLN A 174 -34.09 44.28 -29.84
C GLN A 174 -34.25 44.88 -31.24
N ILE A 175 -33.24 44.81 -32.09
CA ILE A 175 -33.27 45.33 -33.46
C ILE A 175 -34.22 44.52 -34.38
N LEU A 176 -34.43 43.21 -34.10
CA LEU A 176 -35.29 42.35 -34.91
C LEU A 176 -36.78 42.41 -34.48
N ASN A 177 -37.10 43.03 -33.36
CA ASN A 177 -38.44 43.21 -32.84
C ASN A 177 -39.00 44.66 -33.00
N GLU A 178 -38.27 45.54 -33.62
CA GLU A 178 -38.68 46.84 -34.15
C GLU A 178 -38.95 46.77 -35.67
#